data_98dec277fc54ac7038d693a3d757bba8
#
_entry.id   98dec277fc54ac7038d693a3d757bba8
#
_cell.length_a   1.000
_cell.length_b   1.000
_cell.length_c   1.000
_cell.angle_alpha   90.00
_cell.angle_beta   90.00
_cell.angle_gamma   90.00
#
_symmetry.space_group_name_H-M   'P 1'
#
loop_
_entity.id
_entity.type
_entity.pdbx_description
1 polymer ?
#
loop_
_entity_poly.entity_id
_entity_poly.type
_entity_poly.pdbx_seq_one_letter_code
_entity_poly.pdbx_strand_id
1 'polypeptide(L)'
;MKQNNMLAMILAGGRGTRLLELTKKNAKPAVYFGGKYRIIDFPLSNCANSDINVVGVLTQYESVELNAYAGAGQRWGLDARGSGVYVLPPREKDGTKFDVYQGTADAITQNIDFIDKFDPEYVLILSGDHIYKMDYADMLSCHKANNADCTIAVLPVPMKEASRFGIMNTDDEGRIVEFEEKPEHPKSNLASMGIYIFNWKQLRKALILDMTAEGSHHDFGKDIIPNFLNANKRLYAYKFEGYWKDVGTIDSLWEANMDLLNKNNELNLDDPNWKIYTEDIPTLPHYVGPTGKVEHCYINQGAVIRGHAVDSVLFNNVDIDEDAFVSQAVLMPNVKVGKGTKIYRAIVADGVKIDDGAVVGSPDSEEIVLISKRVKKGE
;
A
#
# COMPACT_ATOMS: atom_id res chain seq x y z
N MET A 1 20.54 16.98 -14.32
CA MET A 1 19.33 17.09 -13.49
C MET A 1 19.78 17.29 -12.05
N LYS A 2 19.22 18.24 -11.30
CA LYS A 2 19.51 18.36 -9.88
C LYS A 2 18.88 17.14 -9.22
N GLN A 3 19.69 16.23 -8.70
CA GLN A 3 19.24 15.11 -7.89
C GLN A 3 18.44 15.68 -6.72
N ASN A 4 17.18 15.28 -6.59
CA ASN A 4 16.40 15.57 -5.37
C ASN A 4 17.19 14.92 -4.22
N ASN A 5 17.80 15.71 -3.34
CA ASN A 5 18.61 15.19 -2.23
C ASN A 5 17.68 14.58 -1.15
N MET A 6 16.82 13.66 -1.58
CA MET A 6 15.76 13.02 -0.78
C MET A 6 15.89 11.49 -0.89
N LEU A 7 15.82 10.81 0.25
CA LEU A 7 15.78 9.36 0.41
C LEU A 7 14.41 8.95 0.92
N ALA A 8 13.85 7.86 0.40
CA ALA A 8 12.56 7.33 0.88
C ALA A 8 12.72 6.15 1.83
N MET A 9 11.85 6.10 2.84
CA MET A 9 11.73 4.99 3.78
C MET A 9 10.28 4.51 3.79
N ILE A 10 10.03 3.28 3.33
CA ILE A 10 8.70 2.68 3.23
C ILE A 10 8.46 1.77 4.43
N LEU A 11 7.48 2.12 5.25
CA LEU A 11 7.05 1.33 6.40
C LEU A 11 6.20 0.13 5.93
N ALA A 12 6.79 -1.04 5.91
CA ALA A 12 6.22 -2.29 5.40
C ALA A 12 6.13 -3.40 6.47
N GLY A 13 6.25 -3.06 7.74
CA GLY A 13 6.37 -4.00 8.86
C GLY A 13 5.07 -4.37 9.58
N GLY A 14 3.93 -3.83 9.20
CA GLY A 14 2.65 -4.08 9.86
C GLY A 14 2.14 -5.51 9.68
N ARG A 15 1.51 -6.09 10.73
CA ARG A 15 0.96 -7.46 10.69
C ARG A 15 -0.22 -7.65 9.73
N GLY A 16 -0.95 -6.58 9.39
CA GLY A 16 -2.07 -6.64 8.44
C GLY A 16 -3.23 -7.54 8.88
N THR A 17 -3.45 -7.77 10.17
CA THR A 17 -4.39 -8.77 10.72
C THR A 17 -5.82 -8.63 10.20
N ARG A 18 -6.24 -7.43 9.79
CA ARG A 18 -7.58 -7.15 9.23
C ARG A 18 -7.78 -7.71 7.81
N LEU A 19 -6.70 -8.11 7.12
CA LEU A 19 -6.76 -8.84 5.84
C LEU A 19 -6.80 -10.36 6.03
N LEU A 20 -6.95 -10.81 7.27
CA LEU A 20 -7.18 -12.22 7.66
C LEU A 20 -6.13 -13.16 7.04
N GLU A 21 -6.60 -14.16 6.31
CA GLU A 21 -5.78 -15.20 5.71
C GLU A 21 -4.80 -14.68 4.65
N LEU A 22 -5.09 -13.57 3.98
CA LEU A 22 -4.22 -12.99 2.95
C LEU A 22 -2.85 -12.56 3.51
N THR A 23 -2.80 -12.25 4.81
CA THR A 23 -1.58 -11.79 5.49
C THR A 23 -1.02 -12.78 6.51
N LYS A 24 -1.57 -13.99 6.60
CA LYS A 24 -1.02 -15.03 7.50
C LYS A 24 0.35 -15.54 7.08
N LYS A 25 0.68 -15.47 5.79
CA LYS A 25 1.94 -15.94 5.21
C LYS A 25 2.64 -14.88 4.36
N ASN A 26 2.03 -13.72 4.21
CA ASN A 26 2.51 -12.63 3.38
C ASN A 26 2.40 -11.31 4.12
N ALA A 27 3.41 -10.46 4.01
CA ALA A 27 3.33 -9.08 4.47
C ALA A 27 2.22 -8.33 3.69
N LYS A 28 1.48 -7.43 4.36
CA LYS A 28 0.40 -6.65 3.74
C LYS A 28 0.81 -5.97 2.43
N PRO A 29 1.99 -5.35 2.31
CA PRO A 29 2.43 -4.71 1.05
C PRO A 29 2.62 -5.68 -0.12
N ALA A 30 2.75 -7.00 0.14
CA ALA A 30 2.88 -8.03 -0.88
C ALA A 30 1.52 -8.55 -1.41
N VAL A 31 0.40 -8.12 -0.83
CA VAL A 31 -0.94 -8.53 -1.26
C VAL A 31 -1.23 -8.02 -2.66
N TYR A 32 -1.91 -8.86 -3.47
CA TYR A 32 -2.28 -8.58 -4.85
C TYR A 32 -3.39 -7.53 -4.98
N PHE A 33 -3.29 -6.69 -6.03
CA PHE A 33 -4.23 -5.64 -6.34
C PHE A 33 -4.37 -5.44 -7.85
N GLY A 34 -5.58 -5.08 -8.31
CA GLY A 34 -5.83 -4.57 -9.66
C GLY A 34 -5.54 -5.55 -10.81
N GLY A 35 -5.64 -6.85 -10.55
CA GLY A 35 -5.45 -7.90 -11.54
C GLY A 35 -3.98 -8.19 -11.90
N LYS A 36 -3.04 -7.34 -11.50
CA LYS A 36 -1.66 -7.41 -11.95
C LYS A 36 -0.64 -7.03 -10.87
N TYR A 37 -0.94 -6.07 -10.01
CA TYR A 37 -0.01 -5.40 -9.10
C TYR A 37 0.04 -6.06 -7.72
N ARG A 38 1.06 -5.68 -6.94
CA ARG A 38 1.07 -5.77 -5.48
C ARG A 38 0.96 -4.36 -4.89
N ILE A 39 0.48 -4.24 -3.65
CA ILE A 39 0.30 -2.93 -3.01
C ILE A 39 1.61 -2.12 -2.99
N ILE A 40 2.75 -2.78 -2.71
CA ILE A 40 4.08 -2.15 -2.66
C ILE A 40 4.53 -1.53 -4.00
N ASP A 41 3.96 -1.95 -5.12
CA ASP A 41 4.30 -1.40 -6.43
C ASP A 41 3.99 0.08 -6.53
N PHE A 42 2.95 0.55 -5.83
CA PHE A 42 2.52 1.94 -5.86
C PHE A 42 3.56 2.89 -5.23
N PRO A 43 3.96 2.75 -3.95
CA PRO A 43 4.96 3.64 -3.37
C PRO A 43 6.33 3.50 -4.05
N LEU A 44 6.73 2.30 -4.50
CA LEU A 44 8.00 2.13 -5.22
C LEU A 44 7.97 2.78 -6.61
N SER A 45 6.87 2.66 -7.35
CA SER A 45 6.71 3.33 -8.65
C SER A 45 6.63 4.85 -8.50
N ASN A 46 5.93 5.34 -7.48
CA ASN A 46 5.89 6.77 -7.18
C ASN A 46 7.30 7.30 -6.84
N CYS A 47 8.11 6.56 -6.07
CA CYS A 47 9.52 6.92 -5.82
C CYS A 47 10.32 7.00 -7.14
N ALA A 48 10.22 5.98 -7.98
CA ALA A 48 10.93 5.93 -9.26
C ALA A 48 10.53 7.10 -10.19
N ASN A 49 9.22 7.36 -10.30
CA ASN A 49 8.69 8.45 -11.13
C ASN A 49 9.01 9.85 -10.57
N SER A 50 9.27 9.96 -9.25
CA SER A 50 9.66 11.22 -8.58
C SER A 50 11.18 11.42 -8.48
N ASP A 51 11.99 10.66 -9.24
CA ASP A 51 13.47 10.72 -9.20
C ASP A 51 14.08 10.45 -7.80
N ILE A 52 13.42 9.62 -6.97
CA ILE A 52 13.95 9.17 -5.69
C ILE A 52 14.67 7.85 -5.91
N ASN A 53 15.99 7.91 -5.88
CA ASN A 53 16.84 6.79 -6.30
C ASN A 53 17.21 5.81 -5.18
N VAL A 54 17.09 6.22 -3.92
CA VAL A 54 17.42 5.38 -2.75
C VAL A 54 16.17 5.18 -1.93
N VAL A 55 15.75 3.92 -1.78
CA VAL A 55 14.54 3.55 -1.06
C VAL A 55 14.85 2.44 -0.05
N GLY A 56 14.62 2.70 1.23
CA GLY A 56 14.63 1.69 2.29
C GLY A 56 13.23 1.11 2.48
N VAL A 57 13.09 -0.21 2.46
CA VAL A 57 11.83 -0.91 2.74
C VAL A 57 11.96 -1.61 4.09
N LEU A 58 11.26 -1.10 5.09
CA LEU A 58 11.32 -1.56 6.48
C LEU A 58 10.34 -2.72 6.68
N THR A 59 10.84 -3.95 6.69
CA THR A 59 10.03 -5.17 6.76
C THR A 59 10.15 -5.83 8.13
N GLN A 60 9.12 -6.54 8.58
CA GLN A 60 9.15 -7.22 9.88
C GLN A 60 8.41 -8.56 9.87
N TYR A 61 7.09 -8.57 9.69
CA TYR A 61 6.28 -9.79 9.75
C TYR A 61 6.08 -10.39 8.37
N GLU A 62 6.21 -11.75 8.28
CA GLU A 62 5.95 -12.52 7.06
C GLU A 62 6.58 -11.90 5.79
N SER A 63 7.83 -11.47 5.92
CA SER A 63 8.47 -10.60 4.93
C SER A 63 9.23 -11.34 3.82
N VAL A 64 9.31 -12.67 3.86
CA VAL A 64 10.15 -13.45 2.93
C VAL A 64 9.78 -13.20 1.47
N GLU A 65 8.49 -13.29 1.13
CA GLU A 65 8.03 -13.02 -0.23
C GLU A 65 8.19 -11.55 -0.62
N LEU A 66 7.89 -10.63 0.30
CA LEU A 66 8.07 -9.20 0.07
C LEU A 66 9.54 -8.87 -0.18
N ASN A 67 10.46 -9.44 0.59
CA ASN A 67 11.90 -9.23 0.45
C ASN A 67 12.39 -9.75 -0.91
N ALA A 68 11.97 -10.95 -1.29
CA ALA A 68 12.31 -11.53 -2.59
C ALA A 68 11.70 -10.72 -3.76
N TYR A 69 10.48 -10.24 -3.59
CA TYR A 69 9.79 -9.42 -4.59
C TYR A 69 10.43 -8.06 -4.78
N ALA A 70 10.73 -7.34 -3.70
CA ALA A 70 11.37 -6.03 -3.77
C ALA A 70 12.79 -6.13 -4.38
N GLY A 71 13.54 -7.18 -4.04
CA GLY A 71 14.88 -7.41 -4.56
C GLY A 71 15.77 -6.19 -4.37
N ALA A 72 16.53 -5.82 -5.41
CA ALA A 72 17.33 -4.60 -5.45
C ALA A 72 16.65 -3.45 -6.22
N GLY A 73 15.39 -3.59 -6.61
CA GLY A 73 14.62 -2.54 -7.28
C GLY A 73 14.59 -2.60 -8.80
N GLN A 74 15.01 -3.72 -9.42
CA GLN A 74 15.08 -3.85 -10.88
C GLN A 74 13.75 -3.55 -11.57
N ARG A 75 12.62 -4.01 -10.99
CA ARG A 75 11.28 -3.82 -11.57
C ARG A 75 10.89 -2.36 -11.74
N TRP A 76 11.42 -1.50 -10.88
CA TRP A 76 11.16 -0.06 -10.86
C TRP A 76 12.29 0.76 -11.46
N GLY A 77 13.35 0.11 -12.02
CA GLY A 77 14.52 0.79 -12.56
C GLY A 77 15.39 1.47 -11.49
N LEU A 78 15.30 1.02 -10.24
CA LEU A 78 16.02 1.57 -9.09
C LEU A 78 17.32 0.81 -8.76
N ASP A 79 17.88 0.07 -9.72
CA ASP A 79 19.08 -0.77 -9.53
C ASP A 79 20.35 -0.21 -10.20
N ALA A 80 20.31 1.06 -10.62
CA ALA A 80 21.48 1.71 -11.23
C ALA A 80 22.55 2.08 -10.16
N ARG A 81 23.74 2.43 -10.62
CA ARG A 81 24.84 2.83 -9.74
C ARG A 81 24.45 4.06 -8.90
N GLY A 82 24.48 3.92 -7.57
CA GLY A 82 24.10 4.98 -6.62
C GLY A 82 22.60 5.05 -6.34
N SER A 83 21.82 4.10 -6.87
CA SER A 83 20.42 3.88 -6.53
C SER A 83 20.21 2.49 -5.93
N GLY A 84 19.03 2.21 -5.41
CA GLY A 84 18.68 0.89 -4.92
C GLY A 84 17.45 0.86 -4.06
N VAL A 85 16.78 -0.29 -4.07
CA VAL A 85 15.82 -0.68 -3.05
C VAL A 85 16.56 -1.54 -2.03
N TYR A 86 16.54 -1.11 -0.77
CA TYR A 86 17.21 -1.79 0.34
C TYR A 86 16.16 -2.34 1.29
N VAL A 87 16.09 -3.65 1.40
CA VAL A 87 15.21 -4.29 2.38
C VAL A 87 15.88 -4.27 3.74
N LEU A 88 15.22 -3.68 4.72
CA LEU A 88 15.74 -3.39 6.05
C LEU A 88 14.86 -4.10 7.09
N PRO A 89 15.15 -5.37 7.43
CA PRO A 89 14.49 -6.04 8.54
C PRO A 89 15.08 -5.57 9.88
N PRO A 90 14.40 -5.81 11.02
CA PRO A 90 14.98 -5.64 12.34
C PRO A 90 16.28 -6.47 12.46
N ARG A 91 17.25 -5.93 13.12
CA ARG A 91 18.58 -6.57 13.25
C ARG A 91 19.19 -6.35 14.63
N GLU A 92 19.93 -7.35 15.09
CA GLU A 92 20.77 -7.22 16.27
C GLU A 92 21.93 -6.24 15.99
N LYS A 93 22.19 -5.33 16.92
CA LYS A 93 23.32 -4.40 16.88
C LYS A 93 24.14 -4.56 18.18
N ASP A 94 25.44 -4.75 18.04
CA ASP A 94 26.44 -4.68 19.11
C ASP A 94 26.08 -5.40 20.43
N GLY A 95 25.56 -6.65 20.33
CA GLY A 95 25.21 -7.47 21.49
C GLY A 95 23.92 -7.07 22.21
N THR A 96 23.14 -6.14 21.65
CA THR A 96 21.76 -5.91 22.08
C THR A 96 20.88 -7.07 21.62
N LYS A 97 19.81 -7.37 22.39
CA LYS A 97 18.83 -8.39 21.96
C LYS A 97 18.24 -7.99 20.61
N PHE A 98 17.92 -9.01 19.79
CA PHE A 98 17.15 -8.83 18.59
C PHE A 98 15.78 -8.22 18.96
N ASP A 99 15.61 -6.95 18.68
CA ASP A 99 14.37 -6.23 18.98
C ASP A 99 13.62 -5.95 17.70
N VAL A 100 12.38 -6.43 17.65
CA VAL A 100 11.41 -6.05 16.59
C VAL A 100 11.15 -4.55 16.66
N TYR A 101 10.76 -3.94 15.56
CA TYR A 101 10.34 -2.53 15.56
C TYR A 101 9.15 -2.33 16.50
N GLN A 102 9.30 -1.47 17.48
CA GLN A 102 8.29 -1.20 18.51
C GLN A 102 7.23 -0.21 18.03
N GLY A 103 7.56 0.62 17.04
CA GLY A 103 6.69 1.60 16.44
C GLY A 103 7.21 2.06 15.10
N THR A 104 6.44 2.92 14.44
CA THR A 104 6.80 3.45 13.11
C THR A 104 8.03 4.34 13.15
N ALA A 105 8.23 5.11 14.23
CA ALA A 105 9.42 5.93 14.42
C ALA A 105 10.63 5.08 14.82
N ASP A 106 10.44 4.03 15.64
CA ASP A 106 11.52 3.10 15.99
C ASP A 106 12.09 2.40 14.76
N ALA A 107 11.25 2.04 13.79
CA ALA A 107 11.72 1.45 12.55
C ALA A 107 12.72 2.38 11.81
N ILE A 108 12.52 3.68 11.83
CA ILE A 108 13.46 4.65 11.27
C ILE A 108 14.68 4.80 12.18
N THR A 109 14.48 4.86 13.50
CA THR A 109 15.54 5.00 14.51
C THR A 109 16.56 3.89 14.39
N GLN A 110 16.13 2.64 14.26
CA GLN A 110 17.02 1.49 14.10
C GLN A 110 17.81 1.52 12.77
N ASN A 111 17.44 2.38 11.83
CA ASN A 111 18.07 2.50 10.50
C ASN A 111 18.71 3.90 10.25
N ILE A 112 18.96 4.68 11.29
CA ILE A 112 19.63 5.99 11.19
C ILE A 112 20.99 5.86 10.49
N ASP A 113 21.78 4.83 10.81
CA ASP A 113 23.07 4.55 10.18
C ASP A 113 22.98 4.30 8.68
N PHE A 114 21.89 3.67 8.22
CA PHE A 114 21.61 3.49 6.80
C PHE A 114 21.33 4.85 6.13
N ILE A 115 20.50 5.68 6.74
CA ILE A 115 20.15 7.00 6.18
C ILE A 115 21.37 7.91 6.17
N ASP A 116 22.12 7.98 7.28
CA ASP A 116 23.32 8.79 7.42
C ASP A 116 24.39 8.46 6.37
N LYS A 117 24.47 7.20 5.90
CA LYS A 117 25.40 6.78 4.85
C LYS A 117 25.18 7.51 3.51
N PHE A 118 23.94 7.93 3.23
CA PHE A 118 23.58 8.65 2.00
C PHE A 118 23.54 10.16 2.20
N ASP A 119 23.65 10.65 3.43
CA ASP A 119 23.65 12.08 3.84
C ASP A 119 22.57 12.89 3.10
N PRO A 120 21.27 12.47 3.13
CA PRO A 120 20.21 13.19 2.46
C PRO A 120 19.86 14.48 3.18
N GLU A 121 19.41 15.49 2.44
CA GLU A 121 18.84 16.71 3.02
C GLU A 121 17.42 16.44 3.55
N TYR A 122 16.65 15.63 2.83
CA TYR A 122 15.27 15.31 3.12
C TYR A 122 15.06 13.79 3.20
N VAL A 123 14.17 13.37 4.09
CA VAL A 123 13.71 11.98 4.17
C VAL A 123 12.20 11.95 3.97
N LEU A 124 11.77 11.13 3.02
CA LEU A 124 10.38 10.82 2.75
C LEU A 124 9.99 9.54 3.47
N ILE A 125 9.02 9.61 4.36
CA ILE A 125 8.45 8.45 5.06
C ILE A 125 7.14 8.08 4.38
N LEU A 126 6.96 6.83 4.02
CA LEU A 126 5.82 6.30 3.30
C LEU A 126 5.20 5.12 4.03
N SER A 127 3.87 5.01 3.98
CA SER A 127 3.18 3.76 4.28
C SER A 127 3.27 2.84 3.05
N GLY A 128 3.60 1.56 3.28
CA GLY A 128 3.72 0.55 2.21
C GLY A 128 2.41 -0.16 1.86
N ASP A 129 1.26 0.33 2.32
CA ASP A 129 -0.01 -0.39 2.32
C ASP A 129 -1.19 0.41 1.74
N HIS A 130 -0.91 1.47 0.97
CA HIS A 130 -1.90 2.32 0.33
C HIS A 130 -1.82 2.27 -1.20
N ILE A 131 -2.95 2.50 -1.85
CA ILE A 131 -3.09 2.58 -3.31
C ILE A 131 -3.30 4.04 -3.70
N TYR A 132 -2.36 4.61 -4.46
CA TYR A 132 -2.40 6.00 -4.94
C TYR A 132 -1.30 6.26 -5.97
N LYS A 133 -1.45 7.34 -6.74
CA LYS A 133 -0.40 7.89 -7.63
C LYS A 133 -0.06 9.29 -7.15
N MET A 134 1.21 9.59 -6.91
CA MET A 134 1.63 10.88 -6.36
C MET A 134 3.05 11.22 -6.79
N ASP A 135 3.24 12.44 -7.25
CA ASP A 135 4.58 13.02 -7.45
C ASP A 135 5.10 13.62 -6.13
N TYR A 136 6.11 12.98 -5.58
CA TYR A 136 6.74 13.47 -4.35
C TYR A 136 7.62 14.70 -4.56
N ALA A 137 8.00 15.02 -5.80
CA ALA A 137 8.73 16.25 -6.12
C ALA A 137 7.86 17.47 -5.91
N ASP A 138 6.55 17.40 -6.19
CA ASP A 138 5.60 18.48 -5.91
C ASP A 138 5.45 18.71 -4.40
N MET A 139 5.34 17.64 -3.64
CA MET A 139 5.31 17.73 -2.17
C MET A 139 6.61 18.31 -1.60
N LEU A 140 7.77 17.93 -2.14
CA LEU A 140 9.07 18.50 -1.76
C LEU A 140 9.17 20.00 -2.13
N SER A 141 8.61 20.38 -3.25
CA SER A 141 8.55 21.79 -3.66
C SER A 141 7.72 22.62 -2.68
N CYS A 142 6.57 22.10 -2.24
CA CYS A 142 5.76 22.69 -1.19
C CYS A 142 6.54 22.80 0.14
N HIS A 143 7.24 21.73 0.53
CA HIS A 143 8.08 21.69 1.73
C HIS A 143 9.14 22.81 1.72
N LYS A 144 9.85 22.97 0.60
CA LYS A 144 10.87 23.99 0.42
C LYS A 144 10.30 25.41 0.41
N ALA A 145 9.17 25.61 -0.29
CA ALA A 145 8.53 26.93 -0.40
C ALA A 145 8.11 27.49 0.97
N ASN A 146 7.66 26.60 1.86
CA ASN A 146 7.25 26.95 3.23
C ASN A 146 8.42 26.91 4.24
N ASN A 147 9.64 26.62 3.80
CA ASN A 147 10.77 26.34 4.71
C ASN A 147 10.35 25.39 5.84
N ALA A 148 9.57 24.36 5.54
CA ALA A 148 8.99 23.46 6.52
C ALA A 148 10.06 22.61 7.21
N ASP A 149 9.83 22.22 8.47
CA ASP A 149 10.60 21.20 9.18
C ASP A 149 9.99 19.80 8.93
N CYS A 150 8.66 19.78 8.72
CA CYS A 150 7.90 18.61 8.31
C CYS A 150 6.76 19.04 7.37
N THR A 151 6.51 18.27 6.33
CA THR A 151 5.30 18.37 5.49
C THR A 151 4.56 17.05 5.52
N ILE A 152 3.24 17.11 5.71
CA ILE A 152 2.36 15.93 5.80
C ILE A 152 1.40 15.97 4.62
N ALA A 153 1.36 14.88 3.83
CA ALA A 153 0.34 14.74 2.81
C ALA A 153 -1.02 14.44 3.45
N VAL A 154 -2.04 15.17 3.02
CA VAL A 154 -3.38 15.15 3.61
C VAL A 154 -4.45 15.14 2.54
N LEU A 155 -5.60 14.56 2.87
CA LEU A 155 -6.81 14.63 2.04
C LEU A 155 -8.05 14.74 2.94
N PRO A 156 -9.15 15.36 2.44
CA PRO A 156 -10.42 15.34 3.15
C PRO A 156 -11.07 13.95 3.05
N VAL A 157 -11.50 13.42 4.18
CA VAL A 157 -12.26 12.16 4.26
C VAL A 157 -13.68 12.41 4.79
N PRO A 158 -14.65 11.51 4.56
CA PRO A 158 -15.93 11.60 5.22
C PRO A 158 -15.79 11.61 6.75
N MET A 159 -16.49 12.50 7.44
CA MET A 159 -16.40 12.64 8.91
C MET A 159 -16.56 11.31 9.67
N LYS A 160 -17.44 10.42 9.17
CA LYS A 160 -17.65 9.08 9.76
C LYS A 160 -16.41 8.17 9.74
N GLU A 161 -15.44 8.49 8.87
CA GLU A 161 -14.19 7.72 8.70
C GLU A 161 -12.99 8.40 9.36
N ALA A 162 -13.13 9.68 9.73
CA ALA A 162 -12.03 10.51 10.23
C ALA A 162 -11.35 9.91 11.47
N SER A 163 -12.11 9.25 12.36
CA SER A 163 -11.57 8.58 13.56
C SER A 163 -10.58 7.42 13.28
N ARG A 164 -10.46 7.01 12.02
CA ARG A 164 -9.51 5.94 11.62
C ARG A 164 -8.10 6.46 11.35
N PHE A 165 -7.94 7.78 11.21
CA PHE A 165 -6.73 8.44 10.73
C PHE A 165 -6.18 9.44 11.74
N GLY A 166 -4.94 9.85 11.56
CA GLY A 166 -4.42 11.06 12.16
C GLY A 166 -5.11 12.27 11.53
N ILE A 167 -5.75 13.09 12.34
CA ILE A 167 -6.54 14.26 11.91
C ILE A 167 -5.81 15.54 12.28
N MET A 168 -5.83 16.51 11.39
CA MET A 168 -5.18 17.79 11.64
C MET A 168 -6.04 18.98 11.29
N ASN A 169 -5.76 20.08 12.00
CA ASN A 169 -6.26 21.41 11.73
C ASN A 169 -5.13 22.27 11.21
N THR A 170 -5.42 23.09 10.20
CA THR A 170 -4.48 24.04 9.59
C THR A 170 -5.00 25.46 9.75
N ASP A 171 -4.08 26.42 9.77
CA ASP A 171 -4.43 27.82 9.53
C ASP A 171 -4.67 28.09 8.02
N ASP A 172 -4.97 29.34 7.69
CA ASP A 172 -5.26 29.78 6.31
C ASP A 172 -4.06 29.66 5.37
N GLU A 173 -2.84 29.59 5.92
CA GLU A 173 -1.59 29.40 5.17
C GLU A 173 -1.22 27.93 4.97
N GLY A 174 -2.04 27.00 5.53
CA GLY A 174 -1.81 25.57 5.47
C GLY A 174 -0.80 25.04 6.50
N ARG A 175 -0.41 25.88 7.48
CA ARG A 175 0.41 25.41 8.60
C ARG A 175 -0.44 24.58 9.54
N ILE A 176 0.08 23.41 9.95
CA ILE A 176 -0.60 22.51 10.88
C ILE A 176 -0.47 23.11 12.29
N VAL A 177 -1.60 23.37 12.92
CA VAL A 177 -1.70 23.95 14.26
C VAL A 177 -2.13 22.93 15.33
N GLU A 178 -2.78 21.84 14.89
CA GLU A 178 -3.23 20.75 15.77
C GLU A 178 -3.15 19.42 15.02
N PHE A 179 -2.78 18.37 15.72
CA PHE A 179 -2.78 16.99 15.22
C PHE A 179 -3.29 16.05 16.31
N GLU A 180 -4.23 15.17 15.95
CA GLU A 180 -4.81 14.16 16.83
C GLU A 180 -4.75 12.79 16.14
N GLU A 181 -4.06 11.82 16.75
CA GLU A 181 -3.97 10.45 16.22
C GLU A 181 -5.23 9.66 16.56
N LYS A 182 -6.03 9.32 15.56
CA LYS A 182 -7.27 8.52 15.66
C LYS A 182 -8.21 9.01 16.75
N PRO A 183 -8.66 10.27 16.71
CA PRO A 183 -9.54 10.83 17.71
C PRO A 183 -10.92 10.16 17.70
N GLU A 184 -11.51 9.92 18.88
CA GLU A 184 -12.88 9.41 18.98
C GLU A 184 -13.91 10.42 18.43
N HIS A 185 -13.62 11.71 18.62
CA HIS A 185 -14.48 12.83 18.18
C HIS A 185 -13.65 13.81 17.32
N PRO A 186 -13.43 13.51 16.04
CA PRO A 186 -12.60 14.34 15.18
C PRO A 186 -13.21 15.73 14.98
N LYS A 187 -12.39 16.79 15.15
CA LYS A 187 -12.79 18.19 14.94
C LYS A 187 -12.68 18.63 13.48
N SER A 188 -11.94 17.87 12.68
CA SER A 188 -11.69 18.12 11.26
C SER A 188 -11.80 16.81 10.49
N ASN A 189 -11.96 16.92 9.17
CA ASN A 189 -11.93 15.77 8.28
C ASN A 189 -10.63 15.70 7.44
N LEU A 190 -9.62 16.51 7.77
CA LEU A 190 -8.35 16.53 7.06
C LEU A 190 -7.46 15.41 7.61
N ALA A 191 -7.42 14.29 6.88
CA ALA A 191 -6.74 13.08 7.29
C ALA A 191 -5.31 13.01 6.78
N SER A 192 -4.40 12.53 7.61
CA SER A 192 -3.04 12.15 7.22
C SER A 192 -3.04 10.93 6.32
N MET A 193 -2.32 11.00 5.21
CA MET A 193 -2.08 9.84 4.34
C MET A 193 -0.95 8.93 4.87
N GLY A 194 -0.30 9.26 5.98
CA GLY A 194 0.90 8.54 6.42
C GLY A 194 2.11 8.76 5.53
N ILE A 195 2.16 9.90 4.85
CA ILE A 195 3.22 10.31 3.94
C ILE A 195 3.81 11.61 4.49
N TYR A 196 5.11 11.59 4.81
CA TYR A 196 5.79 12.70 5.47
C TYR A 196 7.11 13.04 4.78
N ILE A 197 7.39 14.33 4.57
CA ILE A 197 8.75 14.81 4.25
C ILE A 197 9.29 15.55 5.46
N PHE A 198 10.48 15.16 5.89
CA PHE A 198 11.21 15.80 6.98
C PHE A 198 12.58 16.31 6.51
N ASN A 199 13.04 17.42 7.06
CA ASN A 199 14.46 17.74 7.08
C ASN A 199 15.19 16.65 7.87
N TRP A 200 16.14 15.92 7.27
CA TRP A 200 16.81 14.79 7.94
C TRP A 200 17.44 15.16 9.29
N LYS A 201 18.17 16.27 9.32
CA LYS A 201 18.84 16.71 10.56
C LYS A 201 17.86 16.95 11.72
N GLN A 202 16.65 17.43 11.43
CA GLN A 202 15.61 17.67 12.43
C GLN A 202 14.97 16.36 12.88
N LEU A 203 14.59 15.50 11.93
CA LEU A 203 14.03 14.19 12.24
C LEU A 203 15.02 13.33 13.03
N ARG A 204 16.29 13.24 12.57
CA ARG A 204 17.35 12.48 13.25
C ARG A 204 17.48 12.87 14.71
N LYS A 205 17.50 14.18 15.01
CA LYS A 205 17.55 14.68 16.39
C LYS A 205 16.33 14.25 17.20
N ALA A 206 15.14 14.35 16.64
CA ALA A 206 13.89 13.94 17.30
C ALA A 206 13.88 12.44 17.59
N LEU A 207 14.29 11.59 16.63
CA LEU A 207 14.36 10.14 16.79
C LEU A 207 15.34 9.72 17.91
N ILE A 208 16.51 10.36 18.00
CA ILE A 208 17.48 10.08 19.06
C ILE A 208 16.92 10.46 20.44
N LEU A 209 16.18 11.57 20.53
CA LEU A 209 15.53 11.97 21.77
C LEU A 209 14.40 11.02 22.16
N ASP A 210 13.60 10.62 21.18
CA ASP A 210 12.48 9.70 21.36
C ASP A 210 12.94 8.30 21.82
N MET A 211 14.09 7.83 21.33
CA MET A 211 14.65 6.51 21.67
C MET A 211 14.80 6.30 23.18
N THR A 212 15.06 7.38 23.94
CA THR A 212 15.27 7.35 25.39
C THR A 212 14.11 7.95 26.17
N ALA A 213 13.02 8.33 25.51
CA ALA A 213 11.88 8.95 26.14
C ALA A 213 11.01 7.92 26.87
N GLU A 214 10.89 8.04 28.20
CA GLU A 214 10.02 7.18 28.98
C GLU A 214 8.56 7.36 28.56
N GLY A 215 7.85 6.24 28.34
CA GLY A 215 6.43 6.24 27.96
C GLY A 215 6.16 6.53 26.48
N SER A 216 7.18 6.73 25.65
CA SER A 216 7.01 6.85 24.20
C SER A 216 6.50 5.52 23.60
N HIS A 217 5.63 5.64 22.60
CA HIS A 217 5.21 4.52 21.75
C HIS A 217 6.14 4.34 20.56
N HIS A 218 7.12 5.24 20.39
CA HIS A 218 8.04 5.30 19.25
C HIS A 218 7.31 5.34 17.90
N ASP A 219 6.26 6.17 17.84
CA ASP A 219 5.34 6.26 16.70
C ASP A 219 5.30 7.70 16.15
N PHE A 220 5.20 7.82 14.80
CA PHE A 220 5.14 9.16 14.19
C PHE A 220 3.92 9.95 14.63
N GLY A 221 2.73 9.34 14.62
CA GLY A 221 1.48 10.03 14.96
C GLY A 221 1.33 10.33 16.45
N LYS A 222 1.78 9.40 17.31
CA LYS A 222 1.62 9.56 18.77
C LYS A 222 2.72 10.39 19.41
N ASP A 223 3.94 10.36 18.86
CA ASP A 223 5.11 10.92 19.55
C ASP A 223 5.82 11.97 18.70
N ILE A 224 6.30 11.63 17.49
CA ILE A 224 7.18 12.50 16.70
C ILE A 224 6.46 13.77 16.24
N ILE A 225 5.26 13.66 15.63
CA ILE A 225 4.50 14.80 15.11
C ILE A 225 4.04 15.72 16.25
N PRO A 226 3.43 15.20 17.35
CA PRO A 226 3.13 16.02 18.52
C PRO A 226 4.35 16.72 19.12
N ASN A 227 5.50 16.04 19.21
CA ASN A 227 6.73 16.64 19.70
C ASN A 227 7.25 17.78 18.80
N PHE A 228 7.12 17.64 17.48
CA PHE A 228 7.43 18.72 16.54
C PHE A 228 6.51 19.92 16.74
N LEU A 229 5.20 19.71 16.93
CA LEU A 229 4.23 20.78 17.22
C LEU A 229 4.56 21.49 18.53
N ASN A 230 4.79 20.74 19.60
CA ASN A 230 5.12 21.28 20.94
C ASN A 230 6.45 22.05 20.92
N ALA A 231 7.40 21.66 20.08
CA ALA A 231 8.67 22.37 19.85
C ALA A 231 8.52 23.57 18.89
N ASN A 232 7.29 23.96 18.53
CA ASN A 232 6.96 25.04 17.60
C ASN A 232 7.69 24.95 16.25
N LYS A 233 7.88 23.71 15.75
CA LYS A 233 8.42 23.46 14.41
C LYS A 233 7.42 23.88 13.34
N ARG A 234 7.92 24.09 12.12
CA ARG A 234 7.07 24.48 10.99
C ARG A 234 6.56 23.21 10.30
N LEU A 235 5.32 22.82 10.64
CA LEU A 235 4.61 21.72 10.02
C LEU A 235 3.59 22.27 9.03
N TYR A 236 3.59 21.73 7.80
CA TYR A 236 2.67 22.15 6.75
C TYR A 236 1.92 20.96 6.15
N ALA A 237 0.67 21.22 5.78
CA ALA A 237 -0.15 20.25 5.07
C ALA A 237 0.06 20.39 3.56
N TYR A 238 0.35 19.28 2.88
CA TYR A 238 0.28 19.17 1.44
C TYR A 238 -1.04 18.53 1.06
N LYS A 239 -1.97 19.31 0.49
CA LYS A 239 -3.28 18.81 0.07
C LYS A 239 -3.10 17.96 -1.18
N PHE A 240 -3.33 16.66 -1.04
CA PHE A 240 -3.30 15.72 -2.14
C PHE A 240 -4.64 15.73 -2.89
N GLU A 241 -4.57 15.74 -4.20
CA GLU A 241 -5.71 15.59 -5.10
C GLU A 241 -5.52 14.31 -5.93
N GLY A 242 -6.53 13.45 -5.99
CA GLY A 242 -6.50 12.19 -6.70
C GLY A 242 -6.96 10.99 -5.87
N TYR A 243 -6.93 9.83 -6.49
CA TYR A 243 -7.34 8.59 -5.84
C TYR A 243 -6.36 8.18 -4.74
N TRP A 244 -6.89 7.93 -3.55
CA TRP A 244 -6.17 7.31 -2.45
C TRP A 244 -7.07 6.35 -1.67
N LYS A 245 -6.56 5.16 -1.34
CA LYS A 245 -7.30 4.17 -0.53
C LYS A 245 -6.37 3.37 0.37
N ASP A 246 -6.68 3.33 1.66
CA ASP A 246 -6.13 2.35 2.61
C ASP A 246 -6.85 1.02 2.40
N VAL A 247 -6.15 0.05 1.83
CA VAL A 247 -6.67 -1.29 1.56
C VAL A 247 -6.38 -2.23 2.73
N GLY A 248 -6.64 -1.79 3.95
CA GLY A 248 -6.34 -2.50 5.19
C GLY A 248 -7.37 -3.51 5.65
N THR A 249 -8.52 -3.63 5.00
CA THR A 249 -9.58 -4.60 5.30
C THR A 249 -9.98 -5.34 4.03
N ILE A 250 -10.68 -6.47 4.18
CA ILE A 250 -11.21 -7.24 3.03
C ILE A 250 -12.15 -6.37 2.20
N ASP A 251 -13.04 -5.62 2.87
CA ASP A 251 -14.00 -4.75 2.20
C ASP A 251 -13.27 -3.66 1.39
N SER A 252 -12.32 -2.94 2.02
CA SER A 252 -11.59 -1.86 1.33
C SER A 252 -10.70 -2.39 0.19
N LEU A 253 -10.16 -3.59 0.31
CA LEU A 253 -9.40 -4.24 -0.77
C LEU A 253 -10.31 -4.64 -1.93
N TRP A 254 -11.48 -5.21 -1.65
CA TRP A 254 -12.47 -5.57 -2.66
C TRP A 254 -12.99 -4.32 -3.36
N GLU A 255 -13.43 -3.31 -2.62
CA GLU A 255 -13.91 -2.04 -3.15
C GLU A 255 -12.86 -1.37 -4.06
N ALA A 256 -11.59 -1.31 -3.62
CA ALA A 256 -10.52 -0.72 -4.42
C ALA A 256 -10.31 -1.45 -5.76
N ASN A 257 -10.50 -2.78 -5.80
CA ASN A 257 -10.47 -3.54 -7.04
C ASN A 257 -11.71 -3.24 -7.92
N MET A 258 -12.90 -3.13 -7.32
CA MET A 258 -14.14 -2.79 -8.05
C MET A 258 -14.12 -1.34 -8.56
N ASP A 259 -13.49 -0.41 -7.82
CA ASP A 259 -13.31 0.98 -8.27
C ASP A 259 -12.61 1.06 -9.63
N LEU A 260 -11.68 0.13 -9.93
CA LEU A 260 -11.00 0.07 -11.23
C LEU A 260 -11.96 -0.16 -12.40
N LEU A 261 -13.08 -0.86 -12.18
CA LEU A 261 -14.08 -1.12 -13.22
C LEU A 261 -14.90 0.13 -13.54
N ASN A 262 -14.89 1.13 -12.65
CA ASN A 262 -15.60 2.39 -12.91
C ASN A 262 -14.80 3.25 -13.91
N LYS A 263 -15.40 3.57 -15.05
CA LYS A 263 -14.80 4.42 -16.10
C LYS A 263 -14.42 5.82 -15.63
N ASN A 264 -15.04 6.32 -14.55
CA ASN A 264 -14.76 7.63 -13.97
C ASN A 264 -13.78 7.55 -12.79
N ASN A 265 -13.11 6.42 -12.59
CA ASN A 265 -12.13 6.26 -11.52
C ASN A 265 -10.92 7.16 -11.78
N GLU A 266 -10.54 7.93 -10.75
CA GLU A 266 -9.36 8.80 -10.78
C GLU A 266 -8.03 8.02 -10.78
N LEU A 267 -8.05 6.74 -10.36
CA LEU A 267 -6.89 5.86 -10.44
C LEU A 267 -6.69 5.35 -11.87
N ASN A 268 -6.15 6.19 -12.72
CA ASN A 268 -5.79 5.79 -14.07
C ASN A 268 -4.47 4.98 -14.06
N LEU A 269 -4.56 3.66 -14.19
CA LEU A 269 -3.40 2.76 -14.28
C LEU A 269 -2.83 2.66 -15.70
N ASP A 270 -3.51 3.22 -16.69
CA ASP A 270 -3.12 3.23 -18.11
C ASP A 270 -2.41 4.53 -18.51
N ASP A 271 -2.08 5.37 -17.55
CA ASP A 271 -1.39 6.64 -17.77
C ASP A 271 0.07 6.41 -18.20
N PRO A 272 0.45 6.75 -19.45
CA PRO A 272 1.80 6.55 -19.95
C PRO A 272 2.84 7.45 -19.27
N ASN A 273 2.41 8.59 -18.68
CA ASN A 273 3.31 9.55 -18.03
C ASN A 273 3.57 9.20 -16.56
N TRP A 274 2.70 8.41 -15.94
CA TRP A 274 2.86 7.98 -14.54
C TRP A 274 2.57 6.49 -14.40
N LYS A 275 3.49 5.68 -14.90
CA LYS A 275 3.34 4.23 -14.92
C LYS A 275 3.56 3.63 -13.53
N ILE A 276 2.69 2.72 -13.13
CA ILE A 276 2.92 1.81 -12.00
C ILE A 276 3.63 0.57 -12.55
N TYR A 277 4.88 0.38 -12.12
CA TYR A 277 5.70 -0.77 -12.50
C TYR A 277 5.37 -1.96 -11.60
N THR A 278 5.45 -3.15 -12.17
CA THR A 278 5.19 -4.41 -11.46
C THR A 278 5.93 -5.55 -12.11
N GLU A 279 5.81 -6.75 -11.57
CA GLU A 279 6.33 -7.97 -12.15
C GLU A 279 5.64 -8.30 -13.48
N ASP A 280 6.43 -8.63 -14.48
CA ASP A 280 5.92 -9.20 -15.73
C ASP A 280 6.08 -10.72 -15.70
N ILE A 281 4.96 -11.44 -15.62
CA ILE A 281 4.94 -12.89 -15.57
C ILE A 281 4.82 -13.40 -17.00
N PRO A 282 5.81 -14.14 -17.54
CA PRO A 282 5.79 -14.61 -18.92
C PRO A 282 4.75 -15.74 -19.08
N THR A 283 3.54 -15.36 -19.49
CA THR A 283 2.44 -16.29 -19.78
C THR A 283 1.84 -15.98 -21.15
N LEU A 284 0.99 -16.89 -21.64
CA LEU A 284 0.21 -16.64 -22.86
C LEU A 284 -0.80 -15.52 -22.62
N PRO A 285 -1.29 -14.83 -23.66
CA PRO A 285 -2.46 -13.98 -23.55
C PRO A 285 -3.63 -14.71 -22.92
N HIS A 286 -4.58 -13.96 -22.32
CA HIS A 286 -5.82 -14.58 -21.85
C HIS A 286 -6.61 -15.19 -23.01
N TYR A 287 -7.35 -16.26 -22.74
CA TYR A 287 -8.16 -16.97 -23.73
C TYR A 287 -9.61 -17.09 -23.25
N VAL A 288 -10.53 -16.63 -24.09
CA VAL A 288 -11.98 -16.81 -23.89
C VAL A 288 -12.43 -17.94 -24.84
N GLY A 289 -12.88 -19.05 -24.24
CA GLY A 289 -13.30 -20.25 -24.98
C GLY A 289 -14.65 -20.04 -25.70
N PRO A 290 -15.08 -21.02 -26.52
CA PRO A 290 -16.33 -20.90 -27.31
C PRO A 290 -17.58 -20.69 -26.47
N THR A 291 -17.61 -21.22 -25.25
CA THR A 291 -18.71 -21.08 -24.27
C THR A 291 -18.49 -19.92 -23.30
N GLY A 292 -17.29 -19.34 -23.31
CA GLY A 292 -16.89 -18.26 -22.40
C GLY A 292 -17.59 -16.95 -22.70
N LYS A 293 -18.01 -16.25 -21.64
CA LYS A 293 -18.54 -14.89 -21.72
C LYS A 293 -17.85 -13.99 -20.70
N VAL A 294 -17.55 -12.77 -21.11
CA VAL A 294 -16.89 -11.78 -20.26
C VAL A 294 -17.61 -10.44 -20.43
N GLU A 295 -18.03 -9.86 -19.32
CA GLU A 295 -18.71 -8.57 -19.30
C GLU A 295 -18.07 -7.69 -18.20
N HIS A 296 -17.52 -6.53 -18.59
CA HIS A 296 -17.00 -5.52 -17.70
C HIS A 296 -15.97 -6.07 -16.67
N CYS A 297 -14.88 -6.69 -17.16
CA CYS A 297 -13.84 -7.32 -16.34
C CYS A 297 -12.45 -6.81 -16.71
N TYR A 298 -11.58 -6.69 -15.71
CA TYR A 298 -10.13 -6.71 -15.94
C TYR A 298 -9.64 -8.15 -15.94
N ILE A 299 -8.89 -8.52 -16.98
CA ILE A 299 -8.39 -9.90 -17.17
C ILE A 299 -6.91 -9.83 -17.48
N ASN A 300 -6.11 -10.50 -16.66
CA ASN A 300 -4.68 -10.58 -16.91
C ASN A 300 -4.32 -11.77 -17.79
N GLN A 301 -3.08 -11.77 -18.29
CA GLN A 301 -2.51 -12.80 -19.16
C GLN A 301 -2.54 -14.19 -18.48
N GLY A 302 -2.58 -15.24 -19.29
CA GLY A 302 -2.68 -16.62 -18.82
C GLY A 302 -4.06 -17.03 -18.32
N ALA A 303 -5.02 -16.13 -18.19
CA ALA A 303 -6.37 -16.49 -17.80
C ALA A 303 -7.08 -17.28 -18.90
N VAL A 304 -7.82 -18.35 -18.52
CA VAL A 304 -8.65 -19.18 -19.40
C VAL A 304 -10.08 -19.14 -18.94
N ILE A 305 -11.00 -18.67 -19.78
CA ILE A 305 -12.40 -18.44 -19.42
C ILE A 305 -13.30 -19.24 -20.36
N ARG A 306 -13.92 -20.29 -19.82
CA ARG A 306 -14.93 -21.12 -20.50
C ARG A 306 -16.33 -20.91 -19.94
N GLY A 307 -16.41 -20.34 -18.72
CA GLY A 307 -17.64 -19.93 -18.04
C GLY A 307 -18.00 -18.47 -18.31
N HIS A 308 -18.73 -17.84 -17.41
CA HIS A 308 -19.18 -16.47 -17.49
C HIS A 308 -18.60 -15.64 -16.33
N ALA A 309 -17.92 -14.54 -16.64
CA ALA A 309 -17.39 -13.57 -15.68
C ALA A 309 -18.00 -12.20 -15.92
N VAL A 310 -18.51 -11.56 -14.86
CA VAL A 310 -19.15 -10.24 -14.87
C VAL A 310 -18.59 -9.38 -13.74
N ASP A 311 -18.34 -8.09 -14.01
CA ASP A 311 -17.92 -7.09 -13.02
C ASP A 311 -16.79 -7.60 -12.11
N SER A 312 -15.75 -8.21 -12.67
CA SER A 312 -14.74 -8.93 -11.89
C SER A 312 -13.31 -8.58 -12.30
N VAL A 313 -12.37 -8.81 -11.36
CA VAL A 313 -10.94 -8.64 -11.59
C VAL A 313 -10.27 -10.01 -11.54
N LEU A 314 -9.72 -10.44 -12.68
CA LEU A 314 -9.12 -11.76 -12.86
C LEU A 314 -7.60 -11.60 -13.05
N PHE A 315 -6.84 -12.16 -12.12
CA PHE A 315 -5.38 -12.16 -12.17
C PHE A 315 -4.82 -13.18 -13.17
N ASN A 316 -3.51 -13.26 -13.27
CA ASN A 316 -2.83 -14.19 -14.16
C ASN A 316 -3.15 -15.65 -13.82
N ASN A 317 -3.23 -16.48 -14.87
CA ASN A 317 -3.47 -17.93 -14.79
C ASN A 317 -4.76 -18.33 -14.06
N VAL A 318 -5.75 -17.44 -13.97
CA VAL A 318 -7.09 -17.78 -13.50
C VAL A 318 -7.75 -18.71 -14.52
N ASP A 319 -8.34 -19.81 -14.05
CA ASP A 319 -9.05 -20.78 -14.88
C ASP A 319 -10.52 -20.87 -14.44
N ILE A 320 -11.44 -20.46 -15.31
CA ILE A 320 -12.90 -20.52 -15.09
C ILE A 320 -13.50 -21.56 -16.04
N ASP A 321 -13.95 -22.68 -15.49
CA ASP A 321 -14.46 -23.82 -16.27
C ASP A 321 -15.88 -23.58 -16.80
N GLU A 322 -16.36 -24.49 -17.64
CA GLU A 322 -17.67 -24.43 -18.31
C GLU A 322 -18.82 -24.29 -17.30
N ASP A 323 -19.89 -23.59 -17.69
CA ASP A 323 -21.09 -23.36 -16.88
C ASP A 323 -20.84 -22.66 -15.53
N ALA A 324 -19.59 -22.27 -15.22
CA ALA A 324 -19.30 -21.47 -14.04
C ALA A 324 -19.75 -20.03 -14.22
N PHE A 325 -20.21 -19.38 -13.13
CA PHE A 325 -20.63 -18.00 -13.08
C PHE A 325 -19.89 -17.25 -11.98
N VAL A 326 -19.19 -16.16 -12.35
CA VAL A 326 -18.38 -15.33 -11.44
C VAL A 326 -18.85 -13.90 -11.57
N SER A 327 -19.28 -13.29 -10.46
CA SER A 327 -19.78 -11.92 -10.45
C SER A 327 -19.23 -11.14 -9.25
N GLN A 328 -18.81 -9.90 -9.50
CA GLN A 328 -18.28 -8.98 -8.51
C GLN A 328 -17.15 -9.61 -7.65
N ALA A 329 -16.26 -10.35 -8.31
CA ALA A 329 -15.22 -11.12 -7.63
C ALA A 329 -13.82 -10.67 -8.02
N VAL A 330 -12.88 -10.82 -7.07
CA VAL A 330 -11.45 -10.68 -7.28
C VAL A 330 -10.85 -12.09 -7.20
N LEU A 331 -10.46 -12.64 -8.34
CA LEU A 331 -9.78 -13.94 -8.40
C LEU A 331 -8.28 -13.71 -8.49
N MET A 332 -7.54 -13.98 -7.40
CA MET A 332 -6.10 -13.80 -7.32
C MET A 332 -5.34 -14.83 -8.21
N PRO A 333 -4.02 -14.71 -8.39
CA PRO A 333 -3.27 -15.57 -9.30
C PRO A 333 -3.55 -17.06 -9.12
N ASN A 334 -3.54 -17.81 -10.23
CA ASN A 334 -3.62 -19.29 -10.24
C ASN A 334 -4.92 -19.88 -9.64
N VAL A 335 -5.96 -19.08 -9.43
CA VAL A 335 -7.28 -19.56 -8.96
C VAL A 335 -7.91 -20.44 -10.03
N LYS A 336 -8.49 -21.58 -9.58
CA LYS A 336 -9.21 -22.52 -10.44
C LYS A 336 -10.66 -22.64 -9.98
N VAL A 337 -11.57 -22.29 -10.87
CA VAL A 337 -13.03 -22.35 -10.65
C VAL A 337 -13.59 -23.54 -11.43
N GLY A 338 -14.12 -24.51 -10.73
CA GLY A 338 -14.65 -25.75 -11.31
C GLY A 338 -15.97 -25.53 -12.09
N LYS A 339 -16.35 -26.56 -12.85
CA LYS A 339 -17.52 -26.55 -13.71
C LYS A 339 -18.82 -26.29 -12.93
N GLY A 340 -19.66 -25.37 -13.45
CA GLY A 340 -20.96 -25.03 -12.86
C GLY A 340 -20.90 -24.36 -11.49
N THR A 341 -19.72 -23.90 -11.05
CA THR A 341 -19.51 -23.15 -9.81
C THR A 341 -20.16 -21.77 -9.91
N LYS A 342 -20.66 -21.24 -8.77
CA LYS A 342 -21.19 -19.87 -8.69
C LYS A 342 -20.43 -19.06 -7.63
N ILE A 343 -19.93 -17.89 -8.00
CA ILE A 343 -19.18 -17.00 -7.11
C ILE A 343 -19.79 -15.62 -7.16
N TYR A 344 -20.11 -15.06 -5.99
CA TYR A 344 -20.69 -13.73 -5.84
C TYR A 344 -19.93 -12.94 -4.77
N ARG A 345 -19.58 -11.69 -5.05
CA ARG A 345 -18.96 -10.72 -4.10
C ARG A 345 -17.86 -11.35 -3.23
N ALA A 346 -16.81 -11.83 -3.88
CA ALA A 346 -15.77 -12.59 -3.18
C ALA A 346 -14.37 -12.11 -3.54
N ILE A 347 -13.44 -12.30 -2.61
CA ILE A 347 -12.00 -12.36 -2.88
C ILE A 347 -11.58 -13.82 -2.75
N VAL A 348 -11.02 -14.38 -3.80
CA VAL A 348 -10.46 -15.73 -3.81
C VAL A 348 -8.94 -15.63 -3.83
N ALA A 349 -8.29 -16.12 -2.79
CA ALA A 349 -6.84 -16.02 -2.60
C ALA A 349 -6.06 -16.85 -3.64
N ASP A 350 -4.78 -16.52 -3.78
CA ASP A 350 -3.85 -17.15 -4.72
C ASP A 350 -3.83 -18.68 -4.61
N GLY A 351 -3.87 -19.35 -5.77
CA GLY A 351 -3.78 -20.81 -5.89
C GLY A 351 -4.98 -21.59 -5.37
N VAL A 352 -6.05 -20.93 -4.93
CA VAL A 352 -7.25 -21.61 -4.42
C VAL A 352 -7.97 -22.34 -5.54
N LYS A 353 -8.41 -23.58 -5.25
CA LYS A 353 -9.28 -24.38 -6.09
C LYS A 353 -10.69 -24.43 -5.50
N ILE A 354 -11.69 -24.14 -6.33
CA ILE A 354 -13.11 -24.27 -6.01
C ILE A 354 -13.65 -25.41 -6.85
N ASP A 355 -14.23 -26.43 -6.19
CA ASP A 355 -14.68 -27.66 -6.85
C ASP A 355 -15.97 -27.44 -7.63
N ASP A 356 -16.27 -28.37 -8.55
CA ASP A 356 -17.42 -28.32 -9.45
C ASP A 356 -18.74 -28.17 -8.70
N GLY A 357 -19.57 -27.22 -9.15
CA GLY A 357 -20.90 -26.98 -8.60
C GLY A 357 -20.93 -26.39 -7.18
N ALA A 358 -19.81 -25.92 -6.67
CA ALA A 358 -19.78 -25.20 -5.40
C ALA A 358 -20.45 -23.81 -5.55
N VAL A 359 -20.95 -23.23 -4.45
CA VAL A 359 -21.54 -21.90 -4.42
C VAL A 359 -20.82 -21.09 -3.33
N VAL A 360 -20.30 -19.92 -3.70
CA VAL A 360 -19.60 -18.98 -2.85
C VAL A 360 -20.33 -17.67 -2.84
N GLY A 361 -20.73 -17.20 -1.66
CA GLY A 361 -21.50 -15.96 -1.51
C GLY A 361 -22.94 -16.09 -2.00
N SER A 362 -23.63 -14.96 -2.08
CA SER A 362 -25.02 -14.89 -2.58
C SER A 362 -25.21 -13.62 -3.38
N PRO A 363 -26.01 -13.62 -4.47
CA PRO A 363 -26.30 -12.41 -5.22
C PRO A 363 -27.05 -11.35 -4.40
N ASP A 364 -27.79 -11.77 -3.36
CA ASP A 364 -28.60 -10.91 -2.52
C ASP A 364 -27.85 -10.40 -1.26
N SER A 365 -26.62 -10.87 -1.03
CA SER A 365 -25.82 -10.46 0.13
C SER A 365 -24.91 -9.29 -0.18
N GLU A 366 -24.81 -8.34 0.73
CA GLU A 366 -23.82 -7.27 0.68
C GLU A 366 -22.46 -7.69 1.27
N GLU A 367 -22.40 -8.82 1.95
CA GLU A 367 -21.19 -9.35 2.57
C GLU A 367 -20.17 -9.79 1.52
N ILE A 368 -18.91 -9.44 1.74
CA ILE A 368 -17.79 -9.83 0.89
C ILE A 368 -17.15 -11.09 1.49
N VAL A 369 -17.11 -12.16 0.72
CA VAL A 369 -16.60 -13.45 1.17
C VAL A 369 -15.11 -13.59 0.84
N LEU A 370 -14.27 -13.87 1.84
CA LEU A 370 -12.87 -14.26 1.60
C LEU A 370 -12.74 -15.79 1.53
N ILE A 371 -12.22 -16.28 0.42
CA ILE A 371 -11.90 -17.70 0.22
C ILE A 371 -10.38 -17.88 0.17
N SER A 372 -9.82 -18.53 1.16
CA SER A 372 -8.38 -18.77 1.29
C SER A 372 -7.98 -20.26 1.27
N LYS A 373 -8.96 -21.15 1.14
CA LYS A 373 -8.78 -22.60 1.09
C LYS A 373 -9.66 -23.20 0.02
N ARG A 374 -9.33 -24.44 -0.39
CA ARG A 374 -10.18 -25.20 -1.31
C ARG A 374 -11.61 -25.29 -0.77
N VAL A 375 -12.57 -24.95 -1.63
CA VAL A 375 -14.01 -25.10 -1.35
C VAL A 375 -14.50 -26.35 -2.03
N LYS A 376 -15.17 -27.23 -1.26
CA LYS A 376 -15.78 -28.45 -1.78
C LYS A 376 -17.25 -28.25 -2.08
N LYS A 377 -17.79 -29.09 -2.95
CA LYS A 377 -19.23 -29.09 -3.24
C LYS A 377 -20.02 -29.35 -1.97
N GLY A 378 -20.95 -28.43 -1.63
CA GLY A 378 -21.82 -28.56 -0.45
C GLY A 378 -21.26 -27.93 0.85
N GLU A 379 -20.09 -27.27 0.79
CA GLU A 379 -19.57 -26.41 1.86
C GLU A 379 -20.00 -24.97 1.65
#